data_8ec73d00376816ebb948544bbb635c33
#
_entry.id   8ec73d00376816ebb948544bbb635c33
#
_cell.length_a   1.000
_cell.length_b   1.000
_cell.length_c   1.000
_cell.angle_alpha   90.00
_cell.angle_beta   90.00
_cell.angle_gamma   90.00
#
_symmetry.space_group_name_H-M   'P 1'
#
loop_
_entity.id
_entity.type
_entity.pdbx_description
1 polymer ?
#
loop_
_entity_poly.entity_id
_entity_poly.type
_entity_poly.pdbx_seq_one_letter_code
_entity_poly.pdbx_strand_id
1 'polypeptide(L)'
;MAPGFAVSRKKPKIMVLLALLFLANLAGAADGKPLVFGVLNQQSPALTAERWNPILHYLGVATGLTFQLRMGRTVQETDAMMGRGEFDLVYTNHNFQREFDGAYKVIARWSGEPIRCVIAVPADSPLRALQSLQGRRVAFPSREAFVGYAVPKVALSSAGVRVEEVFSGNQEGALAQLKARQVEAAAVNSRFLQQYAEREGLQYRDLYVSEPFLELPVIAHSRLPRDKVEAIRRALLGMRHDEKASGLLLKLKFSGFEAADDRQYDNVRRTYRLIGE
;
A
#
# COMPACT_ATOMS: atom_id res chain seq x y z
N MET A 1 -49.12 5.37 -78.52
CA MET A 1 -48.51 6.61 -78.00
C MET A 1 -48.77 6.67 -76.52
N ALA A 2 -47.75 6.43 -75.69
CA ALA A 2 -47.80 6.63 -74.26
C ALA A 2 -46.49 7.27 -73.83
N PRO A 3 -46.49 8.33 -73.02
CA PRO A 3 -45.27 9.03 -72.64
C PRO A 3 -44.64 8.35 -71.40
N GLY A 4 -43.31 8.21 -71.47
CA GLY A 4 -42.50 7.66 -70.42
C GLY A 4 -42.31 8.62 -69.27
N PHE A 5 -42.35 8.10 -68.02
CA PHE A 5 -42.02 8.79 -66.80
C PHE A 5 -40.53 8.52 -66.46
N ALA A 6 -39.72 9.57 -66.43
CA ALA A 6 -38.36 9.53 -65.98
C ALA A 6 -38.30 9.66 -64.44
N VAL A 7 -37.79 8.64 -63.75
CA VAL A 7 -37.56 8.67 -62.30
C VAL A 7 -36.17 9.18 -62.03
N SER A 8 -36.08 10.37 -61.41
CA SER A 8 -34.83 11.00 -60.98
C SER A 8 -34.32 10.30 -59.67
N ARG A 9 -33.20 9.58 -59.77
CA ARG A 9 -32.45 9.03 -58.62
C ARG A 9 -31.61 10.13 -57.95
N LYS A 10 -32.09 10.72 -56.87
CA LYS A 10 -31.24 11.51 -55.96
C LYS A 10 -30.44 10.56 -55.06
N LYS A 11 -29.12 10.65 -55.16
CA LYS A 11 -28.15 9.87 -54.38
C LYS A 11 -28.13 10.35 -52.91
N PRO A 12 -28.10 9.46 -51.91
CA PRO A 12 -27.96 9.86 -50.49
C PRO A 12 -26.48 10.07 -50.15
N LYS A 13 -25.95 11.29 -50.35
CA LYS A 13 -24.59 11.67 -49.90
C LYS A 13 -24.53 12.13 -48.43
N ILE A 14 -25.64 12.27 -47.75
CA ILE A 14 -25.73 12.82 -46.36
C ILE A 14 -25.60 11.75 -45.30
N MET A 15 -25.91 10.48 -45.60
CA MET A 15 -25.90 9.41 -44.58
C MET A 15 -24.52 8.84 -44.28
N VAL A 16 -23.51 9.06 -45.12
CA VAL A 16 -22.13 8.59 -44.94
C VAL A 16 -21.35 9.55 -44.02
N LEU A 17 -21.69 10.83 -43.96
CA LEU A 17 -20.98 11.81 -43.17
C LEU A 17 -21.34 11.71 -41.66
N LEU A 18 -22.55 11.28 -41.31
CA LEU A 18 -22.99 11.07 -39.91
C LEU A 18 -22.43 9.77 -39.33
N ALA A 19 -22.17 8.73 -40.12
CA ALA A 19 -21.56 7.49 -39.66
C ALA A 19 -20.06 7.66 -39.34
N LEU A 20 -19.36 8.55 -40.06
CA LEU A 20 -17.94 8.87 -39.81
C LEU A 20 -17.73 9.73 -38.56
N LEU A 21 -18.71 10.55 -38.16
CA LEU A 21 -18.65 11.33 -36.94
C LEU A 21 -18.95 10.50 -35.67
N PHE A 22 -19.66 9.36 -35.79
CA PHE A 22 -19.92 8.46 -34.67
C PHE A 22 -18.77 7.47 -34.41
N LEU A 23 -17.96 7.16 -35.45
CA LEU A 23 -16.76 6.32 -35.30
C LEU A 23 -15.55 7.07 -34.74
N ALA A 24 -15.53 8.39 -34.79
CA ALA A 24 -14.44 9.21 -34.25
C ALA A 24 -14.48 9.36 -32.73
N ASN A 25 -15.61 9.03 -32.06
CA ASN A 25 -15.73 9.09 -30.61
C ASN A 25 -15.43 7.76 -29.87
N LEU A 26 -15.10 6.69 -30.59
CA LEU A 26 -14.71 5.40 -30.01
C LEU A 26 -13.19 5.15 -30.01
N ALA A 27 -12.41 6.07 -30.55
CA ALA A 27 -10.94 5.99 -30.58
C ALA A 27 -10.29 6.91 -29.53
N GLY A 28 -10.88 6.99 -28.34
CA GLY A 28 -10.18 7.39 -27.12
C GLY A 28 -9.37 6.20 -26.61
N ALA A 29 -8.61 5.52 -27.48
CA ALA A 29 -7.59 4.56 -27.07
C ALA A 29 -6.59 5.32 -26.22
N ALA A 30 -6.39 4.88 -24.98
CA ALA A 30 -5.38 5.37 -24.07
C ALA A 30 -4.00 5.32 -24.77
N ASP A 31 -3.66 6.41 -25.46
CA ASP A 31 -2.40 6.58 -26.18
C ASP A 31 -1.32 6.93 -25.15
N GLY A 32 -0.97 5.96 -24.32
CA GLY A 32 0.04 6.15 -23.30
C GLY A 32 0.52 4.81 -22.75
N LYS A 33 1.83 4.70 -22.55
CA LYS A 33 2.43 3.59 -21.80
C LYS A 33 1.71 3.44 -20.44
N PRO A 34 1.34 2.22 -20.03
CA PRO A 34 0.70 2.01 -18.72
C PRO A 34 1.53 2.59 -17.59
N LEU A 35 0.88 3.26 -16.66
CA LEU A 35 1.50 3.71 -15.41
C LEU A 35 1.82 2.50 -14.54
N VAL A 36 3.06 2.43 -14.08
CA VAL A 36 3.53 1.32 -13.24
C VAL A 36 3.17 1.61 -11.78
N PHE A 37 2.29 0.78 -11.22
CA PHE A 37 1.88 0.85 -9.82
C PHE A 37 2.62 -0.20 -9.00
N GLY A 38 3.52 0.25 -8.11
CA GLY A 38 4.25 -0.58 -7.17
C GLY A 38 3.45 -0.87 -5.90
N VAL A 39 3.69 -2.03 -5.29
CA VAL A 39 3.12 -2.39 -3.99
C VAL A 39 4.19 -3.03 -3.12
N LEU A 40 4.29 -2.58 -1.87
CA LEU A 40 5.16 -3.18 -0.87
C LEU A 40 4.78 -4.65 -0.61
N ASN A 41 5.78 -5.52 -0.50
CA ASN A 41 5.62 -6.97 -0.30
C ASN A 41 5.09 -7.33 1.10
N GLN A 42 3.81 -7.05 1.36
CA GLN A 42 3.15 -7.44 2.62
C GLN A 42 2.50 -8.84 2.54
N GLN A 43 2.18 -9.28 1.32
CA GLN A 43 1.50 -10.54 1.01
C GLN A 43 2.14 -11.21 -0.20
N SER A 44 1.72 -12.43 -0.51
CA SER A 44 2.15 -13.12 -1.74
C SER A 44 1.75 -12.31 -3.00
N PRO A 45 2.46 -12.47 -4.13
CA PRO A 45 2.11 -11.79 -5.38
C PRO A 45 0.67 -12.05 -5.82
N ALA A 46 0.15 -13.27 -5.63
CA ALA A 46 -1.22 -13.63 -5.98
C ALA A 46 -2.26 -12.84 -5.17
N LEU A 47 -2.12 -12.80 -3.84
CA LEU A 47 -3.00 -12.03 -2.96
C LEU A 47 -2.88 -10.52 -3.18
N THR A 48 -1.68 -10.04 -3.50
CA THR A 48 -1.45 -8.64 -3.87
C THR A 48 -2.20 -8.30 -5.15
N ALA A 49 -2.11 -9.16 -6.18
CA ALA A 49 -2.83 -8.96 -7.44
C ALA A 49 -4.36 -9.05 -7.26
N GLU A 50 -4.86 -10.00 -6.49
CA GLU A 50 -6.28 -10.13 -6.18
C GLU A 50 -6.85 -8.86 -5.52
N ARG A 51 -6.07 -8.23 -4.65
CA ARG A 51 -6.46 -7.00 -3.96
C ARG A 51 -6.34 -5.78 -4.86
N TRP A 52 -5.21 -5.61 -5.55
CA TRP A 52 -4.89 -4.36 -6.23
C TRP A 52 -5.41 -4.27 -7.67
N ASN A 53 -5.49 -5.36 -8.43
CA ASN A 53 -5.98 -5.31 -9.80
C ASN A 53 -7.40 -4.72 -9.91
N PRO A 54 -8.38 -5.08 -9.04
CA PRO A 54 -9.69 -4.44 -9.09
C PRO A 54 -9.67 -2.94 -8.77
N ILE A 55 -8.78 -2.51 -7.83
CA ILE A 55 -8.60 -1.08 -7.52
C ILE A 55 -8.00 -0.36 -8.73
N LEU A 56 -6.97 -0.92 -9.36
CA LEU A 56 -6.33 -0.35 -10.54
C LEU A 56 -7.27 -0.30 -11.75
N HIS A 57 -8.12 -1.31 -11.91
CA HIS A 57 -9.19 -1.30 -12.92
C HIS A 57 -10.17 -0.15 -12.69
N TYR A 58 -10.65 0.01 -11.44
CA TYR A 58 -11.52 1.14 -11.06
C TYR A 58 -10.84 2.49 -11.36
N LEU A 59 -9.57 2.65 -10.98
CA LEU A 59 -8.81 3.87 -11.29
C LEU A 59 -8.72 4.10 -12.80
N GLY A 60 -8.50 3.03 -13.58
CA GLY A 60 -8.47 3.09 -15.04
C GLY A 60 -9.76 3.64 -15.63
N VAL A 61 -10.90 3.12 -15.18
CA VAL A 61 -12.22 3.58 -15.61
C VAL A 61 -12.48 5.04 -15.20
N ALA A 62 -12.11 5.40 -13.97
CA ALA A 62 -12.36 6.73 -13.43
C ALA A 62 -11.46 7.83 -14.03
N THR A 63 -10.27 7.48 -14.50
CA THR A 63 -9.26 8.46 -14.97
C THR A 63 -8.99 8.40 -16.49
N GLY A 64 -9.41 7.33 -17.16
CA GLY A 64 -9.02 7.07 -18.56
C GLY A 64 -7.55 6.65 -18.72
N LEU A 65 -6.82 6.39 -17.63
CA LEU A 65 -5.43 5.95 -17.63
C LEU A 65 -5.35 4.42 -17.59
N THR A 66 -4.24 3.86 -18.05
CA THR A 66 -3.94 2.44 -17.90
C THR A 66 -2.91 2.22 -16.80
N PHE A 67 -3.06 1.14 -16.03
CA PHE A 67 -2.17 0.80 -14.93
C PHE A 67 -1.63 -0.62 -15.07
N GLN A 68 -0.38 -0.82 -14.67
CA GLN A 68 0.27 -2.12 -14.57
C GLN A 68 0.76 -2.32 -13.14
N LEU A 69 0.26 -3.35 -12.46
CA LEU A 69 0.76 -3.75 -11.15
C LEU A 69 2.15 -4.38 -11.30
N ARG A 70 3.11 -3.94 -10.49
CA ARG A 70 4.44 -4.53 -10.39
C ARG A 70 4.95 -4.55 -8.96
N MET A 71 5.74 -5.56 -8.64
CA MET A 71 6.50 -5.65 -7.39
C MET A 71 7.70 -6.55 -7.61
N GLY A 72 8.75 -6.41 -6.82
CA GLY A 72 9.85 -7.33 -6.75
C GLY A 72 9.45 -8.65 -6.08
N ARG A 73 10.29 -9.65 -6.15
CA ARG A 73 10.09 -10.93 -5.44
C ARG A 73 10.29 -10.79 -3.93
N THR A 74 11.08 -9.80 -3.52
CA THR A 74 11.37 -9.46 -2.12
C THR A 74 11.12 -7.97 -1.87
N VAL A 75 11.07 -7.56 -0.61
CA VAL A 75 10.99 -6.15 -0.22
C VAL A 75 12.20 -5.38 -0.75
N GLN A 76 13.41 -5.93 -0.59
CA GLN A 76 14.65 -5.32 -1.07
C GLN A 76 14.63 -5.09 -2.59
N GLU A 77 14.12 -6.06 -3.36
CA GLU A 77 13.99 -5.90 -4.81
C GLU A 77 12.97 -4.80 -5.16
N THR A 78 11.83 -4.74 -4.47
CA THR A 78 10.84 -3.67 -4.66
C THR A 78 11.42 -2.29 -4.30
N ASP A 79 12.16 -2.18 -3.21
CA ASP A 79 12.83 -0.94 -2.81
C ASP A 79 13.90 -0.53 -3.84
N ALA A 80 14.69 -1.48 -4.34
CA ALA A 80 15.65 -1.22 -5.41
C ALA A 80 14.98 -0.75 -6.71
N MET A 81 13.81 -1.33 -7.09
CA MET A 81 13.01 -0.86 -8.23
C MET A 81 12.50 0.58 -7.98
N MET A 82 12.05 0.88 -6.75
CA MET A 82 11.62 2.22 -6.37
C MET A 82 12.78 3.22 -6.48
N GLY A 83 13.97 2.86 -6.00
CA GLY A 83 15.18 3.68 -6.08
C GLY A 83 15.62 3.97 -7.52
N ARG A 84 15.42 3.02 -8.44
CA ARG A 84 15.66 3.23 -9.87
C ARG A 84 14.53 4.00 -10.57
N GLY A 85 13.48 4.40 -9.84
CA GLY A 85 12.34 5.13 -10.38
C GLY A 85 11.50 4.29 -11.37
N GLU A 86 11.44 2.96 -11.20
CA GLU A 86 10.66 2.11 -12.10
C GLU A 86 9.14 2.22 -11.90
N PHE A 87 8.71 2.81 -10.79
CA PHE A 87 7.30 3.02 -10.47
C PHE A 87 6.88 4.48 -10.74
N ASP A 88 5.67 4.65 -11.25
CA ASP A 88 4.99 5.95 -11.33
C ASP A 88 4.21 6.25 -10.05
N LEU A 89 3.64 5.20 -9.45
CA LEU A 89 2.95 5.23 -8.16
C LEU A 89 3.38 4.02 -7.34
N VAL A 90 3.36 4.16 -6.01
CA VAL A 90 3.65 3.03 -5.10
C VAL A 90 2.75 3.11 -3.86
N TYR A 91 2.31 1.95 -3.38
CA TYR A 91 1.69 1.81 -2.07
C TYR A 91 2.75 1.31 -1.08
N THR A 92 3.33 2.23 -0.32
CA THR A 92 4.42 1.96 0.63
C THR A 92 4.65 3.16 1.55
N ASN A 93 5.35 2.96 2.67
CA ASN A 93 5.95 4.01 3.48
C ASN A 93 7.49 3.99 3.45
N HIS A 94 8.09 3.13 2.63
CA HIS A 94 9.54 3.04 2.47
C HIS A 94 10.15 4.25 1.74
N ASN A 95 9.33 5.03 1.01
CA ASN A 95 9.76 6.30 0.40
C ASN A 95 10.28 7.32 1.41
N PHE A 96 10.00 7.15 2.70
CA PHE A 96 10.49 8.02 3.77
C PHE A 96 11.88 7.59 4.31
N GLN A 97 12.45 6.50 3.81
CA GLN A 97 13.84 6.19 4.00
C GLN A 97 14.72 7.26 3.34
N ARG A 98 15.86 7.56 3.94
CA ARG A 98 16.73 8.69 3.53
C ARG A 98 17.08 8.68 2.04
N GLU A 99 17.31 7.50 1.48
CA GLU A 99 17.72 7.29 0.09
C GLU A 99 16.61 7.57 -0.93
N PHE A 100 15.33 7.51 -0.50
CA PHE A 100 14.17 7.69 -1.38
C PHE A 100 13.38 8.98 -1.09
N ASP A 101 13.69 9.66 0.03
CA ASP A 101 12.93 10.83 0.48
C ASP A 101 13.05 11.97 -0.53
N GLY A 102 11.89 12.45 -0.99
CA GLY A 102 11.78 13.54 -1.97
C GLY A 102 11.51 13.10 -3.40
N ALA A 103 11.84 11.87 -3.80
CA ALA A 103 11.55 11.36 -5.14
C ALA A 103 10.06 11.12 -5.38
N TYR A 104 9.33 10.78 -4.34
CA TYR A 104 7.89 10.53 -4.35
C TYR A 104 7.16 11.45 -3.38
N LYS A 105 5.87 11.71 -3.67
CA LYS A 105 4.98 12.52 -2.84
C LYS A 105 3.71 11.77 -2.50
N VAL A 106 3.25 11.90 -1.27
CA VAL A 106 1.98 11.33 -0.80
C VAL A 106 0.82 11.98 -1.53
N ILE A 107 -0.09 11.17 -2.06
CA ILE A 107 -1.31 11.64 -2.74
C ILE A 107 -2.59 11.19 -2.05
N ALA A 108 -2.57 10.07 -1.35
CA ALA A 108 -3.66 9.53 -0.55
C ALA A 108 -3.09 8.52 0.43
N ARG A 109 -3.89 8.09 1.41
CA ARG A 109 -3.55 6.95 2.26
C ARG A 109 -4.69 5.94 2.32
N TRP A 110 -4.38 4.72 2.64
CA TRP A 110 -5.38 3.71 3.00
C TRP A 110 -6.18 4.19 4.20
N SER A 111 -7.51 4.17 4.11
CA SER A 111 -8.39 4.57 5.21
C SER A 111 -8.43 3.48 6.27
N GLY A 112 -8.13 3.85 7.50
CA GLY A 112 -8.12 2.92 8.63
C GLY A 112 -7.56 3.55 9.89
N GLU A 113 -7.75 2.86 10.99
CA GLU A 113 -7.17 3.26 12.27
C GLU A 113 -5.63 3.24 12.20
N PRO A 114 -4.97 4.21 12.84
CA PRO A 114 -3.52 4.23 12.93
C PRO A 114 -2.95 2.92 13.48
N ILE A 115 -1.83 2.49 12.94
CA ILE A 115 -1.11 1.31 13.37
C ILE A 115 -0.08 1.64 14.47
N ARG A 116 0.22 0.67 15.34
CA ARG A 116 1.24 0.80 16.37
C ARG A 116 2.17 -0.42 16.33
N CYS A 117 3.42 -0.21 16.73
CA CYS A 117 4.27 -1.32 17.16
C CYS A 117 3.83 -1.77 18.55
N VAL A 118 3.77 -3.07 18.75
CA VAL A 118 3.71 -3.69 20.08
C VAL A 118 4.89 -4.63 20.21
N ILE A 119 5.65 -4.52 21.31
CA ILE A 119 6.53 -5.59 21.76
C ILE A 119 5.72 -6.38 22.78
N ALA A 120 5.29 -7.57 22.38
CA ALA A 120 4.48 -8.47 23.19
C ALA A 120 5.35 -9.52 23.88
N VAL A 121 4.97 -9.86 25.10
CA VAL A 121 5.51 -10.99 25.86
C VAL A 121 4.37 -11.94 26.24
N PRO A 122 4.63 -13.22 26.56
CA PRO A 122 3.62 -14.11 27.13
C PRO A 122 2.95 -13.47 28.36
N ALA A 123 1.66 -13.73 28.57
CA ALA A 123 0.88 -13.11 29.65
C ALA A 123 1.50 -13.36 31.06
N ASP A 124 2.05 -14.54 31.27
CA ASP A 124 2.73 -14.98 32.51
C ASP A 124 4.21 -14.59 32.58
N SER A 125 4.75 -13.90 31.55
CA SER A 125 6.16 -13.48 31.53
C SER A 125 6.50 -12.58 32.72
N PRO A 126 7.66 -12.78 33.39
CA PRO A 126 8.14 -11.92 34.46
C PRO A 126 8.67 -10.56 33.96
N LEU A 127 8.89 -10.39 32.67
CA LEU A 127 9.41 -9.16 32.05
C LEU A 127 8.40 -8.03 32.18
N ARG A 128 8.81 -6.86 32.68
CA ARG A 128 7.90 -5.73 32.96
C ARG A 128 8.26 -4.43 32.27
N ALA A 129 9.45 -4.32 31.71
CA ALA A 129 9.95 -3.12 31.02
C ALA A 129 10.88 -3.50 29.89
N LEU A 130 11.15 -2.56 28.98
CA LEU A 130 12.08 -2.77 27.85
C LEU A 130 13.47 -3.22 28.33
N GLN A 131 13.96 -2.66 29.46
CA GLN A 131 15.25 -3.01 30.05
C GLN A 131 15.36 -4.51 30.42
N SER A 132 14.23 -5.16 30.70
CA SER A 132 14.19 -6.60 30.99
C SER A 132 14.50 -7.46 29.76
N LEU A 133 14.50 -6.87 28.56
CA LEU A 133 14.85 -7.55 27.30
C LEU A 133 16.37 -7.58 27.03
N GLN A 134 17.20 -6.97 27.87
CA GLN A 134 18.66 -6.97 27.66
C GLN A 134 19.20 -8.38 27.46
N GLY A 135 19.83 -8.63 26.30
CA GLY A 135 20.39 -9.93 25.93
C GLY A 135 19.37 -11.04 25.64
N ARG A 136 18.07 -10.72 25.62
CA ARG A 136 17.00 -11.70 25.36
C ARG A 136 16.74 -11.84 23.85
N ARG A 137 16.18 -12.99 23.47
CA ARG A 137 15.75 -13.27 22.11
C ARG A 137 14.42 -12.58 21.83
N VAL A 138 14.39 -11.72 20.81
CA VAL A 138 13.19 -11.00 20.37
C VAL A 138 12.94 -11.31 18.93
N ALA A 139 11.73 -11.78 18.60
CA ALA A 139 11.33 -12.06 17.24
C ALA A 139 10.85 -10.78 16.53
N PHE A 140 11.30 -10.63 15.29
CA PHE A 140 10.91 -9.57 14.36
C PHE A 140 10.43 -10.19 13.04
N PRO A 141 9.48 -9.57 12.33
CA PRO A 141 9.03 -10.07 11.03
C PRO A 141 10.15 -10.12 9.99
N SER A 142 10.82 -8.98 9.76
CA SER A 142 11.96 -8.83 8.86
C SER A 142 12.67 -7.50 9.17
N ARG A 143 13.86 -7.28 8.60
CA ARG A 143 14.63 -6.04 8.76
C ARG A 143 13.96 -4.82 8.10
N GLU A 144 13.16 -5.06 7.07
CA GLU A 144 12.47 -4.02 6.31
C GLU A 144 11.13 -3.61 6.94
N ALA A 145 10.63 -4.38 7.93
CA ALA A 145 9.33 -4.10 8.54
C ALA A 145 9.38 -2.80 9.36
N PHE A 146 8.56 -1.81 8.97
CA PHE A 146 8.54 -0.52 9.67
C PHE A 146 8.10 -0.66 11.14
N VAL A 147 6.81 -0.98 11.38
CA VAL A 147 6.30 -1.14 12.77
C VAL A 147 6.77 -2.43 13.44
N GLY A 148 7.18 -3.43 12.67
CA GLY A 148 7.67 -4.70 13.21
C GLY A 148 9.16 -4.72 13.49
N TYR A 149 9.96 -3.76 12.98
CA TYR A 149 11.40 -3.73 13.22
C TYR A 149 11.95 -2.31 13.42
N ALA A 150 11.75 -1.37 12.50
CA ALA A 150 12.34 -0.04 12.61
C ALA A 150 11.91 0.67 13.91
N VAL A 151 10.60 0.68 14.18
CA VAL A 151 10.04 1.32 15.38
C VAL A 151 10.53 0.67 16.66
N PRO A 152 10.42 -0.66 16.88
CA PRO A 152 10.91 -1.28 18.11
C PRO A 152 12.43 -1.20 18.24
N LYS A 153 13.19 -1.20 17.14
CA LYS A 153 14.63 -1.03 17.17
C LYS A 153 15.04 0.34 17.72
N VAL A 154 14.36 1.40 17.27
CA VAL A 154 14.56 2.75 17.83
C VAL A 154 14.19 2.79 19.32
N ALA A 155 13.06 2.20 19.72
CA ALA A 155 12.65 2.17 21.13
C ALA A 155 13.67 1.43 22.02
N LEU A 156 14.13 0.25 21.57
CA LEU A 156 15.14 -0.53 22.31
C LEU A 156 16.47 0.23 22.39
N SER A 157 16.95 0.81 21.30
CA SER A 157 18.19 1.59 21.26
C SER A 157 18.10 2.82 22.18
N SER A 158 17.00 3.55 22.16
CA SER A 158 16.75 4.71 23.04
C SER A 158 16.68 4.32 24.52
N ALA A 159 16.28 3.09 24.83
CA ALA A 159 16.28 2.54 26.17
C ALA A 159 17.65 1.94 26.58
N GLY A 160 18.66 1.98 25.71
CA GLY A 160 19.98 1.37 25.93
C GLY A 160 19.95 -0.16 25.92
N VAL A 161 18.94 -0.78 25.33
CA VAL A 161 18.71 -2.23 25.34
C VAL A 161 19.21 -2.87 24.07
N ARG A 162 20.03 -3.89 24.19
CA ARG A 162 20.47 -4.76 23.08
C ARG A 162 19.84 -6.14 23.24
N VAL A 163 19.22 -6.63 22.17
CA VAL A 163 18.54 -7.93 22.13
C VAL A 163 19.21 -8.86 21.12
N GLU A 164 19.00 -10.16 21.25
CA GLU A 164 19.29 -11.13 20.20
C GLU A 164 18.14 -11.10 19.21
N GLU A 165 18.40 -10.59 18.00
CA GLU A 165 17.40 -10.42 16.95
C GLU A 165 17.11 -11.75 16.23
N VAL A 166 15.85 -12.18 16.24
CA VAL A 166 15.38 -13.38 15.54
C VAL A 166 14.42 -12.97 14.43
N PHE A 167 14.81 -13.13 13.17
CA PHE A 167 13.96 -12.81 12.02
C PHE A 167 13.12 -14.00 11.60
N SER A 168 11.81 -13.82 11.54
CA SER A 168 10.81 -14.89 11.37
C SER A 168 10.15 -14.90 9.99
N GLY A 169 10.58 -14.02 9.09
CA GLY A 169 10.08 -13.89 7.72
C GLY A 169 8.79 -13.08 7.58
N ASN A 170 7.91 -13.09 8.59
CA ASN A 170 6.68 -12.32 8.62
C ASN A 170 6.13 -12.19 10.04
N GLN A 171 5.04 -11.42 10.22
CA GLN A 171 4.41 -11.18 11.52
C GLN A 171 3.86 -12.44 12.17
N GLU A 172 3.30 -13.34 11.37
CA GLU A 172 2.75 -14.61 11.85
C GLU A 172 3.85 -15.50 12.42
N GLY A 173 4.98 -15.61 11.71
CA GLY A 173 6.16 -16.34 12.19
C GLY A 173 6.71 -15.79 13.50
N ALA A 174 6.77 -14.48 13.67
CA ALA A 174 7.21 -13.85 14.92
C ALA A 174 6.29 -14.22 16.11
N LEU A 175 4.97 -14.17 15.90
CA LEU A 175 4.00 -14.54 16.91
C LEU A 175 3.95 -16.05 17.18
N ALA A 176 4.16 -16.88 16.16
CA ALA A 176 4.27 -18.33 16.33
C ALA A 176 5.45 -18.71 17.21
N GLN A 177 6.62 -18.06 17.04
CA GLN A 177 7.78 -18.27 17.91
C GLN A 177 7.52 -17.81 19.35
N LEU A 178 6.79 -16.69 19.53
CA LEU A 178 6.37 -16.25 20.87
C LEU A 178 5.43 -17.27 21.53
N LYS A 179 4.42 -17.76 20.80
CA LYS A 179 3.48 -18.78 21.27
C LYS A 179 4.18 -20.07 21.65
N ALA A 180 5.17 -20.48 20.83
CA ALA A 180 6.00 -21.66 21.09
C ALA A 180 7.09 -21.46 22.16
N ARG A 181 7.17 -20.29 22.79
CA ARG A 181 8.21 -19.96 23.80
C ARG A 181 9.65 -20.08 23.28
N GLN A 182 9.84 -19.93 21.99
CA GLN A 182 11.17 -19.93 21.35
C GLN A 182 11.90 -18.59 21.48
N VAL A 183 11.15 -17.53 21.80
CA VAL A 183 11.63 -16.18 22.07
C VAL A 183 10.91 -15.62 23.30
N GLU A 184 11.53 -14.64 23.97
CA GLU A 184 10.96 -14.01 25.15
C GLU A 184 9.97 -12.90 24.80
N ALA A 185 10.11 -12.28 23.59
CA ALA A 185 9.20 -11.26 23.10
C ALA A 185 9.09 -11.31 21.57
N ALA A 186 8.02 -10.70 21.05
CA ALA A 186 7.85 -10.48 19.62
C ALA A 186 7.42 -9.04 19.35
N ALA A 187 8.05 -8.39 18.38
CA ALA A 187 7.72 -7.04 17.94
C ALA A 187 6.91 -7.09 16.65
N VAL A 188 5.68 -6.60 16.69
CA VAL A 188 4.70 -6.75 15.59
C VAL A 188 3.76 -5.55 15.49
N ASN A 189 2.97 -5.52 14.42
CA ASN A 189 1.84 -4.61 14.26
C ASN A 189 0.72 -4.98 15.24
N SER A 190 0.19 -3.99 15.99
CA SER A 190 -0.84 -4.18 17.02
C SER A 190 -2.11 -4.86 16.50
N ARG A 191 -2.59 -4.46 15.32
CA ARG A 191 -3.79 -5.06 14.71
C ARG A 191 -3.55 -6.52 14.35
N PHE A 192 -2.37 -6.83 13.82
CA PHE A 192 -2.01 -8.20 13.46
C PHE A 192 -1.88 -9.09 14.71
N LEU A 193 -1.29 -8.55 15.79
CA LEU A 193 -1.20 -9.24 17.06
C LEU A 193 -2.58 -9.61 17.62
N GLN A 194 -3.52 -8.67 17.63
CA GLN A 194 -4.88 -8.91 18.09
C GLN A 194 -5.55 -10.02 17.28
N GLN A 195 -5.54 -9.91 15.95
CA GLN A 195 -6.14 -10.91 15.05
C GLN A 195 -5.52 -12.30 15.21
N TYR A 196 -4.20 -12.36 15.38
CA TYR A 196 -3.49 -13.62 15.62
C TYR A 196 -3.86 -14.21 16.97
N ALA A 197 -3.87 -13.38 18.02
CA ALA A 197 -4.18 -13.82 19.39
C ALA A 197 -5.60 -14.40 19.49
N GLU A 198 -6.59 -13.75 18.86
CA GLU A 198 -7.97 -14.23 18.79
C GLU A 198 -8.07 -15.58 18.05
N ARG A 199 -7.41 -15.71 16.88
CA ARG A 199 -7.44 -16.92 16.06
C ARG A 199 -6.71 -18.09 16.72
N GLU A 200 -5.54 -17.83 17.31
CA GLU A 200 -4.62 -18.86 17.78
C GLU A 200 -4.67 -19.08 19.29
N GLY A 201 -5.48 -18.32 20.03
CA GLY A 201 -5.56 -18.40 21.49
C GLY A 201 -4.28 -17.95 22.21
N LEU A 202 -3.49 -17.03 21.60
CA LEU A 202 -2.28 -16.53 22.21
C LEU A 202 -2.61 -15.62 23.39
N GLN A 203 -2.17 -16.02 24.59
CA GLN A 203 -2.25 -15.18 25.79
C GLN A 203 -0.98 -14.34 25.88
N TYR A 204 -1.12 -13.04 25.77
CA TYR A 204 0.00 -12.09 25.74
C TYR A 204 -0.25 -10.87 26.62
N ARG A 205 0.79 -10.11 26.82
CA ARG A 205 0.76 -8.79 27.44
C ARG A 205 1.69 -7.85 26.67
N ASP A 206 1.25 -6.61 26.48
CA ASP A 206 2.07 -5.56 25.89
C ASP A 206 3.17 -5.16 26.87
N LEU A 207 4.41 -5.29 26.44
CA LEU A 207 5.57 -4.79 27.18
C LEU A 207 5.87 -3.33 26.75
N TYR A 208 5.64 -3.03 25.49
CA TYR A 208 5.80 -1.71 24.90
C TYR A 208 4.76 -1.49 23.80
N VAL A 209 4.23 -0.27 23.73
CA VAL A 209 3.35 0.20 22.66
C VAL A 209 3.89 1.54 22.14
N SER A 210 4.10 1.65 20.85
CA SER A 210 4.60 2.88 20.23
C SER A 210 3.54 3.98 20.14
N GLU A 211 3.98 5.19 19.74
CA GLU A 211 3.09 6.18 19.17
C GLU A 211 2.33 5.61 17.94
N PRO A 212 1.19 6.20 17.55
CA PRO A 212 0.47 5.77 16.36
C PRO A 212 1.17 6.24 15.09
N PHE A 213 1.11 5.39 14.06
CA PHE A 213 1.53 5.72 12.70
C PHE A 213 0.33 5.59 11.77
N LEU A 214 0.23 6.49 10.80
CA LEU A 214 -0.80 6.40 9.78
C LEU A 214 -0.61 5.14 8.92
N GLU A 215 -1.71 4.65 8.35
CA GLU A 215 -1.68 3.58 7.35
C GLU A 215 -0.84 3.97 6.15
N LEU A 216 -0.39 2.97 5.40
CA LEU A 216 0.47 3.15 4.24
C LEU A 216 -0.13 4.12 3.22
N PRO A 217 0.66 5.07 2.71
CA PRO A 217 0.23 5.97 1.66
C PRO A 217 0.31 5.34 0.27
N VAL A 218 -0.48 5.88 -0.64
CA VAL A 218 -0.21 5.88 -2.06
C VAL A 218 0.62 7.10 -2.37
N ILE A 219 1.77 6.90 -2.97
CA ILE A 219 2.72 7.93 -3.35
C ILE A 219 2.85 8.00 -4.86
N ALA A 220 3.11 9.18 -5.40
CA ALA A 220 3.36 9.42 -6.81
C ALA A 220 4.79 9.93 -7.02
N HIS A 221 5.48 9.40 -8.04
CA HIS A 221 6.81 9.89 -8.41
C HIS A 221 6.72 11.33 -8.93
N SER A 222 7.67 12.19 -8.54
CA SER A 222 7.71 13.61 -8.87
C SER A 222 7.73 13.92 -10.38
N ARG A 223 8.14 12.94 -11.22
CA ARG A 223 8.07 13.06 -12.70
C ARG A 223 6.66 12.96 -13.28
N LEU A 224 5.68 12.43 -12.51
CA LEU A 224 4.32 12.26 -13.03
C LEU A 224 3.65 13.63 -13.20
N PRO A 225 3.03 13.94 -14.37
CA PRO A 225 2.36 15.22 -14.58
C PRO A 225 1.27 15.49 -13.52
N ARG A 226 1.18 16.75 -13.09
CA ARG A 226 0.27 17.17 -12.00
C ARG A 226 -1.19 16.85 -12.29
N ASP A 227 -1.64 17.04 -13.51
CA ASP A 227 -3.01 16.72 -13.94
C ASP A 227 -3.34 15.23 -13.75
N LYS A 228 -2.41 14.34 -14.10
CA LYS A 228 -2.54 12.88 -13.88
C LYS A 228 -2.57 12.55 -12.37
N VAL A 229 -1.67 13.14 -11.59
CA VAL A 229 -1.63 12.97 -10.13
C VAL A 229 -2.96 13.38 -9.49
N GLU A 230 -3.49 14.56 -9.87
CA GLU A 230 -4.76 15.05 -9.33
C GLU A 230 -5.97 14.22 -9.79
N ALA A 231 -5.96 13.71 -11.04
CA ALA A 231 -7.00 12.80 -11.50
C ALA A 231 -7.01 11.49 -10.69
N ILE A 232 -5.83 10.87 -10.49
CA ILE A 232 -5.67 9.65 -9.69
C ILE A 232 -6.06 9.90 -8.24
N ARG A 233 -5.60 11.01 -7.65
CA ARG A 233 -5.93 11.40 -6.28
C ARG A 233 -7.44 11.53 -6.09
N ARG A 234 -8.12 12.26 -6.97
CA ARG A 234 -9.59 12.41 -6.93
C ARG A 234 -10.30 11.07 -7.05
N ALA A 235 -9.85 10.18 -7.94
CA ALA A 235 -10.43 8.86 -8.09
C ALA A 235 -10.25 8.00 -6.83
N LEU A 236 -9.05 7.99 -6.21
CA LEU A 236 -8.80 7.31 -4.95
C LEU A 236 -9.73 7.82 -3.83
N LEU A 237 -9.78 9.13 -3.62
CA LEU A 237 -10.61 9.74 -2.56
C LEU A 237 -12.11 9.59 -2.83
N GLY A 238 -12.53 9.62 -4.10
CA GLY A 238 -13.91 9.43 -4.53
C GLY A 238 -14.42 8.00 -4.34
N MET A 239 -13.53 7.02 -4.31
CA MET A 239 -13.88 5.59 -4.28
C MET A 239 -14.86 5.23 -3.17
N ARG A 240 -14.72 5.82 -1.99
CA ARG A 240 -15.61 5.57 -0.83
C ARG A 240 -17.03 6.11 -1.01
N HIS A 241 -17.25 7.02 -1.95
CA HIS A 241 -18.53 7.67 -2.23
C HIS A 241 -19.12 7.23 -3.59
N ASP A 242 -18.43 6.35 -4.31
CA ASP A 242 -18.87 5.85 -5.61
C ASP A 242 -19.59 4.50 -5.43
N GLU A 243 -20.88 4.47 -5.79
CA GLU A 243 -21.70 3.26 -5.73
C GLU A 243 -21.08 2.10 -6.53
N LYS A 244 -20.39 2.40 -7.64
CA LYS A 244 -19.70 1.39 -8.47
C LYS A 244 -18.53 0.73 -7.74
N ALA A 245 -17.93 1.42 -6.76
CA ALA A 245 -16.85 0.89 -5.93
C ALA A 245 -17.35 0.18 -4.67
N SER A 246 -18.60 0.37 -4.26
CA SER A 246 -19.15 -0.14 -2.99
C SER A 246 -19.01 -1.66 -2.85
N GLY A 247 -19.38 -2.42 -3.88
CA GLY A 247 -19.20 -3.87 -3.90
C GLY A 247 -17.74 -4.33 -3.83
N LEU A 248 -16.83 -3.59 -4.46
CA LEU A 248 -15.39 -3.84 -4.40
C LEU A 248 -14.85 -3.57 -2.99
N LEU A 249 -15.20 -2.43 -2.39
CA LEU A 249 -14.79 -2.07 -1.04
C LEU A 249 -15.26 -3.09 -0.01
N LEU A 250 -16.51 -3.54 -0.12
CA LEU A 250 -17.08 -4.58 0.75
C LEU A 250 -16.31 -5.91 0.60
N LYS A 251 -16.10 -6.36 -0.64
CA LYS A 251 -15.34 -7.59 -0.93
C LYS A 251 -13.93 -7.55 -0.36
N LEU A 252 -13.25 -6.42 -0.47
CA LEU A 252 -11.89 -6.22 0.02
C LEU A 252 -11.83 -5.94 1.53
N LYS A 253 -12.99 -5.80 2.21
CA LYS A 253 -13.09 -5.33 3.61
C LYS A 253 -12.30 -4.05 3.81
N PHE A 254 -12.51 -3.10 2.95
CA PHE A 254 -11.74 -1.87 2.83
C PHE A 254 -12.66 -0.64 2.84
N SER A 255 -12.30 0.38 3.59
CA SER A 255 -13.08 1.62 3.75
C SER A 255 -12.74 2.68 2.70
N GLY A 256 -11.87 2.38 1.73
CA GLY A 256 -11.42 3.31 0.70
C GLY A 256 -10.15 4.05 1.07
N PHE A 257 -9.93 5.15 0.38
CA PHE A 257 -8.78 6.01 0.61
C PHE A 257 -9.23 7.35 1.20
N GLU A 258 -8.33 8.00 1.91
CA GLU A 258 -8.52 9.34 2.46
C GLU A 258 -7.34 10.26 2.14
N ALA A 259 -7.59 11.57 2.27
CA ALA A 259 -6.58 12.57 1.99
C ALA A 259 -5.40 12.42 2.95
N ALA A 260 -4.21 12.53 2.39
CA ALA A 260 -2.97 12.58 3.16
C ALA A 260 -1.92 13.42 2.41
N ASP A 261 -0.94 13.91 3.15
CA ASP A 261 0.23 14.61 2.63
C ASP A 261 1.52 14.15 3.33
N ASP A 262 2.66 14.58 2.79
CA ASP A 262 3.98 14.19 3.26
C ASP A 262 4.25 14.53 4.73
N ARG A 263 3.72 15.66 5.24
CA ARG A 263 4.00 16.15 6.60
C ARG A 263 3.40 15.24 7.67
N GLN A 264 2.29 14.59 7.34
CA GLN A 264 1.64 13.65 8.24
C GLN A 264 2.49 12.39 8.53
N TYR A 265 3.55 12.17 7.73
CA TYR A 265 4.50 11.05 7.88
C TYR A 265 5.87 11.48 8.44
N ASP A 266 5.97 12.64 9.06
CA ASP A 266 7.25 13.11 9.64
C ASP A 266 7.75 12.22 10.79
N ASN A 267 6.84 11.55 11.51
CA ASN A 267 7.23 10.55 12.50
C ASN A 267 7.83 9.29 11.85
N VAL A 268 7.36 8.89 10.68
CA VAL A 268 7.95 7.78 9.90
C VAL A 268 9.36 8.16 9.45
N ARG A 269 9.55 9.36 8.89
CA ARG A 269 10.89 9.87 8.51
C ARG A 269 11.85 9.91 9.69
N ARG A 270 11.37 10.39 10.84
CA ARG A 270 12.16 10.46 12.08
C ARG A 270 12.64 9.06 12.48
N THR A 271 11.75 8.08 12.47
CA THR A 271 12.09 6.69 12.80
C THR A 271 13.17 6.14 11.88
N TYR A 272 13.04 6.33 10.57
CA TYR A 272 14.06 5.87 9.61
C TYR A 272 15.41 6.58 9.75
N ARG A 273 15.43 7.84 10.16
CA ARG A 273 16.69 8.54 10.46
C ARG A 273 17.39 7.94 11.68
N LEU A 274 16.64 7.70 12.76
CA LEU A 274 17.18 7.17 14.01
C LEU A 274 17.68 5.72 13.89
N ILE A 275 17.12 4.91 13.00
CA ILE A 275 17.59 3.53 12.80
C ILE A 275 18.90 3.46 11.99
N GLY A 276 19.18 4.48 11.18
CA GLY A 276 20.39 4.59 10.37
C GLY A 276 21.61 5.18 11.09
N GLU A 277 21.40 5.62 12.34
CA GLU A 277 22.44 6.11 13.26
C GLU A 277 22.88 4.98 14.22
#